data_bf48a23782873bb2c92c9f353071276a
#
_entry.id   bf48a23782873bb2c92c9f353071276a
#
_cell.length_a   1.000
_cell.length_b   1.000
_cell.length_c   1.000
_cell.angle_alpha   90.00
_cell.angle_beta   90.00
_cell.angle_gamma   90.00
#
_symmetry.space_group_name_H-M   'P 1'
#
loop_
_entity.id
_entity.type
_entity.pdbx_description
1 polymer ?
#
loop_
_entity_poly.entity_id
_entity_poly.type
_entity_poly.pdbx_seq_one_letter_code
_entity_poly.pdbx_strand_id
1 'polypeptide(L)'
;TQLLTHEQAHGGHSNWQLGVYPTEAFAAEHVDKMYVLEEEGHIAASMLLNQEQAAEYATIPWQYPAEDKDVLVIHTLCIHPAQSGKGLAKRMAAFCEETARAQGKTVIRLDTWEGNAPANRLYPSIGYRFAGGTEFFFHGYIREILNCYEKKL
;
A
#
# COMPACT_ATOMS: atom_id res chain seq x y z
N THR A 1 -14.44 -3.79 -0.77
CA THR A 1 -15.39 -4.91 -0.93
C THR A 1 -15.21 -5.64 -2.26
N GLN A 2 -15.32 -4.98 -3.43
CA GLN A 2 -15.25 -5.64 -4.76
C GLN A 2 -13.95 -6.45 -4.99
N LEU A 3 -12.79 -5.91 -4.64
CA LEU A 3 -11.52 -6.63 -4.73
C LEU A 3 -11.56 -7.91 -3.90
N LEU A 4 -11.91 -7.80 -2.62
CA LEU A 4 -11.90 -8.94 -1.71
C LEU A 4 -12.93 -10.01 -2.11
N THR A 5 -14.11 -9.62 -2.59
CA THR A 5 -15.10 -10.56 -3.13
C THR A 5 -14.55 -11.29 -4.36
N HIS A 6 -13.85 -10.58 -5.24
CA HIS A 6 -13.21 -11.19 -6.41
C HIS A 6 -12.11 -12.17 -6.01
N GLU A 7 -11.22 -11.77 -5.10
CA GLU A 7 -10.12 -12.63 -4.62
C GLU A 7 -10.63 -13.89 -3.90
N GLN A 8 -11.72 -13.77 -3.15
CA GLN A 8 -12.37 -14.92 -2.50
C GLN A 8 -12.88 -15.96 -3.51
N ALA A 9 -13.41 -15.50 -4.65
CA ALA A 9 -13.99 -16.36 -5.67
C ALA A 9 -12.95 -16.96 -6.66
N HIS A 10 -11.86 -16.25 -6.90
CA HIS A 10 -10.93 -16.56 -8.00
C HIS A 10 -9.47 -16.76 -7.55
N GLY A 11 -9.21 -16.65 -6.24
CA GLY A 11 -7.86 -16.49 -5.72
C GLY A 11 -7.35 -15.06 -5.93
N GLY A 12 -6.42 -14.63 -5.10
CA GLY A 12 -5.93 -13.25 -5.09
C GLY A 12 -4.47 -13.14 -4.73
N HIS A 13 -4.03 -11.90 -4.62
CA HIS A 13 -2.65 -11.54 -4.34
C HIS A 13 -2.50 -10.77 -3.01
N SER A 14 -3.61 -10.49 -2.33
CA SER A 14 -3.59 -9.99 -0.97
C SER A 14 -3.88 -11.11 0.02
N ASN A 15 -3.44 -10.94 1.26
CA ASN A 15 -3.85 -11.81 2.37
C ASN A 15 -5.01 -11.17 3.17
N TRP A 16 -5.67 -10.18 2.60
CA TRP A 16 -6.78 -9.49 3.20
C TRP A 16 -8.03 -10.36 3.23
N GLN A 17 -8.84 -10.17 4.26
CA GLN A 17 -10.03 -10.98 4.49
C GLN A 17 -11.28 -10.12 4.52
N LEU A 18 -12.27 -10.49 3.71
CA LEU A 18 -13.55 -9.80 3.66
C LEU A 18 -14.21 -9.76 5.04
N GLY A 19 -14.61 -8.57 5.47
CA GLY A 19 -15.20 -8.33 6.79
C GLY A 19 -14.21 -8.25 7.95
N VAL A 20 -12.91 -8.49 7.71
CA VAL A 20 -11.84 -8.38 8.71
C VAL A 20 -10.95 -7.16 8.45
N TYR A 21 -10.33 -7.09 7.26
CA TYR A 21 -9.48 -5.96 6.87
C TYR A 21 -9.22 -5.98 5.35
N PRO A 22 -9.19 -4.81 4.67
CA PRO A 22 -9.75 -3.53 5.15
C PRO A 22 -11.29 -3.55 5.17
N THR A 23 -11.88 -2.85 6.13
CA THR A 23 -13.34 -2.74 6.29
C THR A 23 -13.87 -1.42 5.73
N GLU A 24 -15.19 -1.33 5.55
CA GLU A 24 -15.85 -0.06 5.18
C GLU A 24 -15.70 0.98 6.30
N ALA A 25 -15.73 0.54 7.58
CA ALA A 25 -15.48 1.41 8.72
C ALA A 25 -14.06 2.00 8.68
N PHE A 26 -13.04 1.18 8.38
CA PHE A 26 -11.67 1.65 8.19
C PHE A 26 -11.58 2.71 7.09
N ALA A 27 -12.24 2.49 5.94
CA ALA A 27 -12.23 3.46 4.85
C ALA A 27 -12.94 4.76 5.23
N ALA A 28 -14.07 4.68 5.95
CA ALA A 28 -14.80 5.86 6.41
C ALA A 28 -13.99 6.71 7.42
N GLU A 29 -13.25 6.05 8.30
CA GLU A 29 -12.40 6.70 9.32
C GLU A 29 -11.21 7.46 8.70
N HIS A 30 -10.76 7.04 7.52
CA HIS A 30 -9.57 7.59 6.85
C HIS A 30 -9.89 8.29 5.52
N VAL A 31 -11.17 8.61 5.29
CA VAL A 31 -11.64 9.14 4.00
C VAL A 31 -10.91 10.42 3.57
N ASP A 32 -10.52 11.25 4.51
CA ASP A 32 -9.77 12.51 4.30
C ASP A 32 -8.32 12.29 3.80
N LYS A 33 -7.80 11.07 3.95
CA LYS A 33 -6.44 10.66 3.54
C LYS A 33 -6.47 9.65 2.39
N MET A 34 -7.66 9.31 1.89
CA MET A 34 -7.81 8.39 0.77
C MET A 34 -7.75 9.13 -0.56
N TYR A 35 -7.04 8.55 -1.49
CA TYR A 35 -6.95 8.99 -2.87
C TYR A 35 -7.53 7.93 -3.79
N VAL A 36 -8.26 8.38 -4.80
CA VAL A 36 -8.85 7.49 -5.79
C VAL A 36 -8.41 7.89 -7.20
N LEU A 37 -8.28 6.89 -8.05
CA LEU A 37 -8.13 7.10 -9.48
C LEU A 37 -9.46 6.73 -10.13
N GLU A 38 -10.06 7.69 -10.80
CA GLU A 38 -11.30 7.52 -11.54
C GLU A 38 -11.01 7.34 -13.03
N GLU A 39 -11.65 6.39 -13.65
CA GLU A 39 -11.66 6.21 -15.09
C GLU A 39 -13.10 5.99 -15.57
N GLU A 40 -13.53 6.74 -16.56
CA GLU A 40 -14.87 6.64 -17.17
C GLU A 40 -16.02 6.69 -16.15
N GLY A 41 -15.88 7.54 -15.11
CA GLY A 41 -16.87 7.70 -14.06
C GLY A 41 -16.90 6.60 -13.01
N HIS A 42 -15.89 5.72 -12.98
CA HIS A 42 -15.77 4.62 -12.00
C HIS A 42 -14.44 4.68 -11.24
N ILE A 43 -14.46 4.32 -9.97
CA ILE A 43 -13.24 4.20 -9.18
C ILE A 43 -12.48 2.95 -9.66
N ALA A 44 -11.33 3.20 -10.30
CA ALA A 44 -10.46 2.17 -10.86
C ALA A 44 -9.36 1.74 -9.89
N ALA A 45 -8.94 2.62 -8.99
CA ALA A 45 -7.94 2.34 -7.95
C ALA A 45 -8.16 3.24 -6.73
N SER A 46 -7.66 2.81 -5.59
CA SER A 46 -7.62 3.62 -4.37
C SER A 46 -6.34 3.33 -3.57
N MET A 47 -5.91 4.31 -2.77
CA MET A 47 -4.86 4.15 -1.77
C MET A 47 -5.08 5.11 -0.61
N LEU A 48 -4.52 4.79 0.54
CA LEU A 48 -4.43 5.66 1.70
C LEU A 48 -2.99 6.19 1.81
N LEU A 49 -2.82 7.50 1.98
CA LEU A 49 -1.53 8.15 2.20
C LEU A 49 -1.54 8.89 3.52
N ASN A 50 -0.59 8.58 4.40
CA ASN A 50 -0.41 9.30 5.66
C ASN A 50 1.06 9.22 6.14
N GLN A 51 1.33 9.58 7.40
CA GLN A 51 2.66 9.52 8.03
C GLN A 51 2.74 8.43 9.09
N GLU A 52 1.71 7.61 9.23
CA GLU A 52 1.62 6.60 10.26
C GLU A 52 2.49 5.40 9.87
N GLN A 53 3.53 5.18 10.65
CA GLN A 53 4.41 4.03 10.50
C GLN A 53 3.99 2.95 11.48
N ALA A 54 3.81 1.72 11.00
CA ALA A 54 3.55 0.57 11.86
C ALA A 54 4.69 0.38 12.87
N ALA A 55 4.36 -0.09 14.09
CA ALA A 55 5.37 -0.31 15.13
C ALA A 55 6.47 -1.29 14.68
N GLU A 56 6.11 -2.26 13.85
CA GLU A 56 7.01 -3.25 13.26
C GLU A 56 8.07 -2.61 12.36
N TYR A 57 7.82 -1.43 11.79
CA TYR A 57 8.80 -0.69 11.00
C TYR A 57 10.07 -0.33 11.78
N ALA A 58 9.99 -0.29 13.11
CA ALA A 58 11.16 -0.07 13.96
C ALA A 58 12.21 -1.19 13.86
N THR A 59 11.82 -2.39 13.43
CA THR A 59 12.73 -3.54 13.24
C THR A 59 13.35 -3.60 11.85
N ILE A 60 12.88 -2.79 10.91
CA ILE A 60 13.34 -2.81 9.53
C ILE A 60 14.63 -1.97 9.38
N PRO A 61 15.68 -2.52 8.75
CA PRO A 61 16.95 -1.82 8.55
C PRO A 61 16.84 -0.82 7.37
N TRP A 62 16.05 0.25 7.57
CA TRP A 62 15.91 1.31 6.58
C TRP A 62 17.26 1.92 6.20
N GLN A 63 17.56 2.06 4.92
CA GLN A 63 18.76 2.71 4.43
C GLN A 63 18.62 4.24 4.46
N TYR A 64 17.39 4.74 4.32
CA TYR A 64 17.11 6.16 4.31
C TYR A 64 16.48 6.58 5.64
N PRO A 65 17.30 6.96 6.65
CA PRO A 65 16.79 7.45 7.92
C PRO A 65 15.99 8.74 7.68
N ALA A 66 14.82 8.81 8.28
CA ALA A 66 13.95 9.98 8.18
C ALA A 66 13.09 10.06 9.44
N GLU A 67 12.77 11.29 9.86
CA GLU A 67 11.79 11.52 10.92
C GLU A 67 10.38 11.28 10.37
N ASP A 68 9.40 10.96 11.22
CA ASP A 68 8.03 10.65 10.80
C ASP A 68 7.42 11.76 9.92
N LYS A 69 7.73 13.02 10.24
CA LYS A 69 7.28 14.16 9.44
C LYS A 69 7.79 14.19 8.00
N ASP A 70 8.92 13.53 7.74
CA ASP A 70 9.60 13.50 6.45
C ASP A 70 9.25 12.25 5.63
N VAL A 71 8.47 11.34 6.21
CA VAL A 71 8.01 10.10 5.56
C VAL A 71 6.58 10.23 5.07
N LEU A 72 6.29 9.71 3.89
CA LEU A 72 4.94 9.39 3.44
C LEU A 72 4.81 7.87 3.33
N VAL A 73 3.72 7.32 3.86
CA VAL A 73 3.46 5.88 3.83
C VAL A 73 2.28 5.59 2.90
N ILE A 74 2.46 4.62 2.00
CA ILE A 74 1.38 4.08 1.16
C ILE A 74 0.74 2.92 1.91
N HIS A 75 -0.55 3.04 2.17
CA HIS A 75 -1.37 1.97 2.74
C HIS A 75 -2.47 1.55 1.76
N THR A 76 -2.86 0.31 1.84
CA THR A 76 -4.06 -0.25 1.17
C THR A 76 -4.21 0.16 -0.29
N LEU A 77 -3.12 0.11 -1.08
CA LEU A 77 -3.21 0.31 -2.52
C LEU A 77 -4.02 -0.83 -3.16
N CYS A 78 -5.19 -0.47 -3.68
CA CYS A 78 -6.15 -1.38 -4.30
C CYS A 78 -6.37 -1.02 -5.76
N ILE A 79 -6.40 -2.03 -6.63
CA ILE A 79 -6.82 -1.89 -8.04
C ILE A 79 -8.13 -2.64 -8.23
N HIS A 80 -9.10 -2.03 -8.90
CA HIS A 80 -10.34 -2.71 -9.24
C HIS A 80 -10.02 -3.93 -10.13
N PRO A 81 -10.55 -5.14 -9.85
CA PRO A 81 -10.20 -6.36 -10.59
C PRO A 81 -10.35 -6.22 -12.11
N ALA A 82 -11.42 -5.62 -12.59
CA ALA A 82 -11.66 -5.40 -14.02
C ALA A 82 -10.68 -4.41 -14.68
N GLN A 83 -9.86 -3.71 -13.89
CA GLN A 83 -8.85 -2.76 -14.35
C GLN A 83 -7.42 -3.28 -14.13
N SER A 84 -7.28 -4.53 -13.71
CA SER A 84 -5.99 -5.18 -13.50
C SER A 84 -5.18 -5.25 -14.81
N GLY A 85 -3.86 -5.19 -14.71
CA GLY A 85 -2.96 -5.27 -15.86
C GLY A 85 -2.82 -3.98 -16.68
N LYS A 86 -3.55 -2.90 -16.36
CA LYS A 86 -3.50 -1.62 -17.09
C LYS A 86 -2.46 -0.63 -16.57
N GLY A 87 -1.57 -1.04 -15.68
CA GLY A 87 -0.52 -0.18 -15.12
C GLY A 87 -1.00 0.83 -14.07
N LEU A 88 -2.22 0.69 -13.55
CA LEU A 88 -2.79 1.66 -12.61
C LEU A 88 -2.01 1.74 -11.30
N ALA A 89 -1.48 0.63 -10.79
CA ALA A 89 -0.65 0.65 -9.58
C ALA A 89 0.61 1.52 -9.77
N LYS A 90 1.23 1.47 -10.95
CA LYS A 90 2.36 2.34 -11.30
C LYS A 90 1.96 3.81 -11.35
N ARG A 91 0.78 4.13 -11.91
CA ARG A 91 0.23 5.49 -11.93
C ARG A 91 -0.04 6.01 -10.52
N MET A 92 -0.63 5.18 -9.64
CA MET A 92 -0.88 5.53 -8.25
C MET A 92 0.44 5.77 -7.48
N ALA A 93 1.46 4.94 -7.69
CA ALA A 93 2.78 5.15 -7.10
C ALA A 93 3.44 6.45 -7.57
N ALA A 94 3.34 6.78 -8.86
CA ALA A 94 3.86 8.06 -9.39
C ALA A 94 3.13 9.26 -8.76
N PHE A 95 1.81 9.20 -8.65
CA PHE A 95 1.03 10.23 -7.95
C PHE A 95 1.44 10.38 -6.48
N CYS A 96 1.70 9.25 -5.79
CA CYS A 96 2.22 9.30 -4.41
C CYS A 96 3.57 10.04 -4.34
N GLU A 97 4.47 9.80 -5.29
CA GLU A 97 5.77 10.49 -5.34
C GLU A 97 5.62 12.00 -5.57
N GLU A 98 4.73 12.40 -6.47
CA GLU A 98 4.42 13.83 -6.70
C GLU A 98 3.82 14.47 -5.45
N THR A 99 2.87 13.81 -4.81
CA THR A 99 2.23 14.25 -3.57
C THR A 99 3.25 14.39 -2.45
N ALA A 100 4.13 13.40 -2.29
CA ALA A 100 5.18 13.41 -1.28
C ALA A 100 6.14 14.61 -1.48
N ARG A 101 6.60 14.84 -2.71
CA ARG A 101 7.45 16.00 -3.03
C ARG A 101 6.73 17.32 -2.75
N ALA A 102 5.46 17.44 -3.13
CA ALA A 102 4.67 18.64 -2.88
C ALA A 102 4.47 18.92 -1.38
N GLN A 103 4.46 17.88 -0.55
CA GLN A 103 4.39 17.97 0.91
C GLN A 103 5.76 18.09 1.60
N GLY A 104 6.86 18.19 0.84
CA GLY A 104 8.21 18.29 1.38
C GLY A 104 8.73 17.00 2.04
N LYS A 105 8.16 15.85 1.69
CA LYS A 105 8.64 14.55 2.17
C LYS A 105 9.92 14.17 1.47
N THR A 106 10.78 13.41 2.14
CA THR A 106 12.06 12.97 1.62
C THR A 106 12.13 11.48 1.33
N VAL A 107 11.23 10.70 1.96
CA VAL A 107 11.18 9.25 1.84
C VAL A 107 9.72 8.77 1.73
N ILE A 108 9.49 7.79 0.87
CA ILE A 108 8.25 7.01 0.85
C ILE A 108 8.55 5.62 1.40
N ARG A 109 7.66 5.10 2.24
CA ARG A 109 7.68 3.73 2.77
C ARG A 109 6.37 3.02 2.47
N LEU A 110 6.43 1.73 2.35
CA LEU A 110 5.26 0.87 2.20
C LEU A 110 5.62 -0.56 2.60
N ASP A 111 4.60 -1.35 2.78
CA ASP A 111 4.71 -2.78 2.93
C ASP A 111 3.72 -3.51 2.02
N THR A 112 3.98 -4.77 1.76
CA THR A 112 3.08 -5.67 1.07
C THR A 112 3.34 -7.11 1.50
N TRP A 113 2.30 -7.93 1.52
CA TRP A 113 2.43 -9.35 1.83
C TRP A 113 3.50 -10.04 0.96
N GLU A 114 4.33 -10.89 1.56
CA GLU A 114 5.41 -11.59 0.85
C GLU A 114 4.88 -12.43 -0.34
N GLY A 115 3.65 -12.99 -0.23
CA GLY A 115 2.98 -13.74 -1.28
C GLY A 115 2.39 -12.87 -2.41
N ASN A 116 2.34 -11.53 -2.26
CA ASN A 116 1.84 -10.63 -3.28
C ASN A 116 2.86 -10.44 -4.42
N ALA A 117 2.97 -11.47 -5.27
CA ALA A 117 3.97 -11.48 -6.34
C ALA A 117 3.89 -10.28 -7.31
N PRO A 118 2.71 -9.78 -7.72
CA PRO A 118 2.62 -8.57 -8.54
C PRO A 118 3.21 -7.33 -7.87
N ALA A 119 2.87 -7.07 -6.60
CA ALA A 119 3.37 -5.91 -5.87
C ALA A 119 4.87 -6.02 -5.60
N ASN A 120 5.34 -7.21 -5.17
CA ASN A 120 6.77 -7.47 -4.93
C ASN A 120 7.64 -7.33 -6.19
N ARG A 121 7.06 -7.48 -7.40
CA ARG A 121 7.74 -7.16 -8.66
C ARG A 121 7.63 -5.69 -9.05
N LEU A 122 6.48 -5.07 -8.77
CA LEU A 122 6.22 -3.69 -9.16
C LEU A 122 7.19 -2.72 -8.48
N TYR A 123 7.24 -2.74 -7.15
CA TYR A 123 7.96 -1.73 -6.39
C TYR A 123 9.44 -1.62 -6.75
N PRO A 124 10.22 -2.73 -6.84
CA PRO A 124 11.59 -2.65 -7.33
C PRO A 124 11.69 -2.11 -8.76
N SER A 125 10.75 -2.47 -9.64
CA SER A 125 10.76 -2.02 -11.05
C SER A 125 10.55 -0.53 -11.23
N ILE A 126 10.01 0.16 -10.23
CA ILE A 126 9.78 1.62 -10.21
C ILE A 126 10.67 2.35 -9.22
N GLY A 127 11.74 1.69 -8.77
CA GLY A 127 12.83 2.32 -8.01
C GLY A 127 12.66 2.29 -6.50
N TYR A 128 11.72 1.50 -5.96
CA TYR A 128 11.68 1.24 -4.52
C TYR A 128 12.69 0.16 -4.16
N ARG A 129 13.39 0.38 -3.06
CA ARG A 129 14.37 -0.57 -2.52
C ARG A 129 13.68 -1.47 -1.50
N PHE A 130 13.91 -2.77 -1.59
CA PHE A 130 13.55 -3.70 -0.51
C PHE A 130 14.39 -3.41 0.73
N ALA A 131 13.76 -3.16 1.85
CA ALA A 131 14.41 -2.81 3.11
C ALA A 131 14.49 -3.99 4.08
N GLY A 132 13.57 -4.93 3.98
CA GLY A 132 13.51 -6.12 4.84
C GLY A 132 12.08 -6.64 4.95
N GLY A 133 11.91 -7.80 5.58
CA GLY A 133 10.61 -8.36 5.90
C GLY A 133 10.47 -8.56 7.41
N THR A 134 9.26 -8.43 7.93
CA THR A 134 8.95 -8.70 9.33
C THR A 134 7.55 -9.25 9.49
N GLU A 135 7.31 -9.94 10.59
CA GLU A 135 5.97 -10.45 10.91
C GLU A 135 5.10 -9.31 11.43
N PHE A 136 3.90 -9.20 10.85
CA PHE A 136 2.84 -8.32 11.30
C PHE A 136 1.69 -9.14 11.85
N PHE A 137 1.00 -8.57 12.85
CA PHE A 137 -0.15 -9.20 13.45
C PHE A 137 -1.34 -8.23 13.47
N PHE A 138 -2.17 -8.33 12.42
CA PHE A 138 -3.30 -7.42 12.24
C PHE A 138 -4.56 -7.88 12.99
N HIS A 139 -5.16 -6.96 13.75
CA HIS A 139 -6.46 -7.13 14.41
C HIS A 139 -6.61 -8.41 15.24
N GLY A 140 -5.49 -8.99 15.70
CA GLY A 140 -5.50 -10.22 16.49
C GLY A 140 -5.83 -11.51 15.72
N TYR A 141 -5.93 -11.44 14.39
CA TYR A 141 -6.37 -12.58 13.56
C TYR A 141 -5.43 -12.92 12.40
N ILE A 142 -4.77 -11.96 11.81
CA ILE A 142 -3.94 -12.17 10.61
C ILE A 142 -2.48 -12.05 10.99
N ARG A 143 -1.75 -13.16 10.91
CA ARG A 143 -0.28 -13.18 10.94
C ARG A 143 0.23 -13.28 9.52
N GLU A 144 1.09 -12.37 9.14
CA GLU A 144 1.71 -12.42 7.82
C GLU A 144 3.09 -11.79 7.84
N ILE A 145 3.94 -12.21 6.92
CA ILE A 145 5.21 -11.54 6.66
C ILE A 145 4.96 -10.48 5.61
N LEU A 146 5.27 -9.23 5.97
CA LEU A 146 5.23 -8.12 5.04
C LEU A 146 6.64 -7.74 4.61
N ASN A 147 6.83 -7.67 3.30
CA ASN A 147 8.00 -7.11 2.66
C ASN A 147 7.90 -5.59 2.66
N CYS A 148 8.87 -4.94 3.28
CA CYS A 148 8.93 -3.49 3.41
C CYS A 148 9.83 -2.88 2.32
N TYR A 149 9.35 -1.79 1.75
CA TYR A 149 10.04 -1.07 0.68
C TYR A 149 10.15 0.41 1.02
N GLU A 150 11.22 1.03 0.54
CA GLU A 150 11.44 2.46 0.67
C GLU A 150 11.94 3.09 -0.63
N LYS A 151 11.64 4.37 -0.82
CA LYS A 151 12.18 5.18 -1.91
C LYS A 151 12.57 6.55 -1.41
N LYS A 152 13.81 6.96 -1.68
CA LYS A 152 14.27 8.34 -1.47
C LYS A 152 13.75 9.20 -2.63
N LEU A 153 13.24 10.39 -2.31
CA LEU A 153 12.70 11.35 -3.27
C LEU A 153 13.74 12.36 -3.76
#